data_4d96b13bdc4ec60857a0ec400c3a99e0
#
_entry.id   4d96b13bdc4ec60857a0ec400c3a99e0
#
_cell.length_a   1.000
_cell.length_b   1.000
_cell.length_c   1.000
_cell.angle_alpha   90.00
_cell.angle_beta   90.00
_cell.angle_gamma   90.00
#
_symmetry.space_group_name_H-M   'P 1'
#
loop_
_entity.id
_entity.type
_entity.pdbx_description
1 polymer ?
#
loop_
_entity_poly.entity_id
_entity_poly.type
_entity_poly.pdbx_seq_one_letter_code
_entity_poly.pdbx_strand_id
1 'polypeptide(L)'
;MPLRVVKYSIDWKERWDRFVLHSNNGTLFHLQTFLEYHPAGRFKWHHLLFLEGDKIIAVLPAAEMGTTLESPIGASYGSFVTEDIPFAKSLELVDAFSEYCREQQFERALLTAPPFIYQDMISQNIDYALAYRGFAYDKHYISHAIRLNDTDMVERFQSTARRYIHKHLRERTLSVEQSDDYEAFYPILLKNKARHGVKPTHTLEELLKLRALLPDRFVLFLVKKDRKPIAGSLVFVCNSQVALCFYNMLLYEYEQYNPIHVVMHEVVRWAQENGFRWVDIGVSQDTKANNPMTPALGLIKFKEKFNARGILRSTFYKRFL
;
A
#
# COMPACT_ATOMS: atom_id res chain seq x y z
N MET A 1 7.42 22.46 23.85
CA MET A 1 6.81 21.62 24.92
C MET A 1 7.20 20.17 24.62
N PRO A 2 7.42 19.31 25.63
CA PRO A 2 7.73 17.91 25.37
C PRO A 2 6.56 17.22 24.66
N LEU A 3 6.86 16.23 23.82
CA LEU A 3 5.87 15.41 23.14
C LEU A 3 5.17 14.49 24.16
N ARG A 4 3.85 14.49 24.15
CA ARG A 4 3.02 13.58 24.93
C ARG A 4 2.48 12.49 24.03
N VAL A 5 2.67 11.23 24.39
CA VAL A 5 2.10 10.08 23.68
C VAL A 5 0.77 9.71 24.31
N VAL A 6 -0.25 9.58 23.49
CA VAL A 6 -1.63 9.28 23.94
C VAL A 6 -2.15 8.10 23.14
N LYS A 7 -2.74 7.14 23.84
CA LYS A 7 -3.47 6.05 23.20
C LYS A 7 -4.75 6.61 22.56
N TYR A 8 -5.03 6.19 21.33
CA TYR A 8 -6.22 6.60 20.58
C TYR A 8 -7.52 6.22 21.30
N SER A 9 -8.48 7.12 21.26
CA SER A 9 -9.90 6.87 21.53
C SER A 9 -10.73 7.34 20.34
N ILE A 10 -11.99 6.93 20.28
CA ILE A 10 -12.89 7.27 19.16
C ILE A 10 -13.08 8.78 18.98
N ASP A 11 -12.95 9.56 20.05
CA ASP A 11 -13.06 11.02 20.02
C ASP A 11 -12.00 11.69 19.14
N TRP A 12 -10.88 10.99 18.87
CA TRP A 12 -9.82 11.46 18.00
C TRP A 12 -10.05 11.16 16.53
N LYS A 13 -11.04 10.34 16.16
CA LYS A 13 -11.19 9.80 14.79
C LYS A 13 -11.15 10.88 13.73
N GLU A 14 -11.98 11.92 13.84
CA GLU A 14 -12.05 12.98 12.83
C GLU A 14 -10.75 13.77 12.73
N ARG A 15 -10.12 14.07 13.88
CA ARG A 15 -8.84 14.80 13.93
C ARG A 15 -7.71 13.93 13.37
N TRP A 16 -7.72 12.62 13.68
CA TRP A 16 -6.78 11.65 13.16
C TRP A 16 -6.86 11.56 11.63
N ASP A 17 -8.04 11.26 11.08
CA ASP A 17 -8.23 11.07 9.65
C ASP A 17 -7.91 12.37 8.88
N ARG A 18 -8.32 13.52 9.41
CA ARG A 18 -7.95 14.83 8.84
C ARG A 18 -6.42 15.02 8.85
N PHE A 19 -5.74 14.71 9.94
CA PHE A 19 -4.29 14.81 10.03
C PHE A 19 -3.61 13.91 8.99
N VAL A 20 -4.02 12.64 8.87
CA VAL A 20 -3.49 11.70 7.87
C VAL A 20 -3.65 12.23 6.44
N LEU A 21 -4.82 12.78 6.11
CA LEU A 21 -5.10 13.31 4.77
C LEU A 21 -4.23 14.50 4.37
N HIS A 22 -3.72 15.28 5.33
CA HIS A 22 -2.91 16.48 5.09
C HIS A 22 -1.43 16.28 5.47
N SER A 23 -1.05 15.09 5.91
CA SER A 23 0.32 14.78 6.29
C SER A 23 1.21 14.53 5.07
N ASN A 24 2.53 14.55 5.31
CA ASN A 24 3.53 14.33 4.25
C ASN A 24 3.52 12.89 3.69
N ASN A 25 3.26 11.89 4.54
CA ASN A 25 3.42 10.46 4.22
C ASN A 25 2.17 9.61 4.52
N GLY A 26 1.05 10.26 4.78
CA GLY A 26 -0.21 9.58 5.05
C GLY A 26 -0.73 8.83 3.82
N THR A 27 -1.35 7.69 4.10
CA THR A 27 -2.01 6.87 3.07
C THR A 27 -3.38 6.43 3.57
N LEU A 28 -4.21 5.88 2.68
CA LEU A 28 -5.50 5.30 3.09
C LEU A 28 -5.36 4.25 4.20
N PHE A 29 -4.23 3.53 4.26
CA PHE A 29 -3.98 2.48 5.26
C PHE A 29 -3.80 3.02 6.68
N HIS A 30 -3.59 4.32 6.83
CA HIS A 30 -3.45 5.00 8.13
C HIS A 30 -4.77 5.60 8.64
N LEU A 31 -5.81 5.66 7.80
CA LEU A 31 -7.11 6.21 8.18
C LEU A 31 -7.81 5.27 9.14
N GLN A 32 -8.38 5.81 10.23
CA GLN A 32 -9.25 5.05 11.11
C GLN A 32 -10.49 4.54 10.36
N THR A 33 -11.04 5.37 9.47
CA THR A 33 -12.14 4.96 8.56
C THR A 33 -11.78 3.75 7.70
N PHE A 34 -10.52 3.63 7.22
CA PHE A 34 -10.08 2.43 6.51
C PHE A 34 -10.05 1.22 7.44
N LEU A 35 -9.49 1.35 8.64
CA LEU A 35 -9.32 0.23 9.57
C LEU A 35 -10.65 -0.34 10.09
N GLU A 36 -11.74 0.43 10.00
CA GLU A 36 -13.10 0.00 10.37
C GLU A 36 -13.69 -1.12 9.49
N TYR A 37 -13.06 -1.44 8.34
CA TYR A 37 -13.55 -2.58 7.56
C TYR A 37 -13.32 -3.92 8.26
N HIS A 38 -12.34 -3.98 9.14
CA HIS A 38 -12.09 -5.20 9.92
C HIS A 38 -13.25 -5.51 10.88
N PRO A 39 -13.58 -6.78 11.07
CA PRO A 39 -14.53 -7.18 12.11
C PRO A 39 -14.10 -6.70 13.49
N ALA A 40 -15.08 -6.28 14.30
CA ALA A 40 -14.82 -5.88 15.68
C ALA A 40 -14.12 -7.02 16.45
N GLY A 41 -13.09 -6.65 17.23
CA GLY A 41 -12.32 -7.61 18.04
C GLY A 41 -11.31 -8.45 17.28
N ARG A 42 -11.17 -8.29 15.96
CA ARG A 42 -10.16 -9.02 15.16
C ARG A 42 -8.74 -8.70 15.60
N PHE A 43 -8.47 -7.45 15.98
CA PHE A 43 -7.17 -6.98 16.44
C PHE A 43 -7.30 -6.24 17.77
N LYS A 44 -6.30 -6.35 18.62
CA LYS A 44 -6.17 -5.55 19.83
C LYS A 44 -5.52 -4.21 19.46
N TRP A 45 -6.35 -3.27 18.99
CA TRP A 45 -5.86 -1.97 18.51
C TRP A 45 -5.14 -1.19 19.59
N HIS A 46 -4.01 -0.59 19.23
CA HIS A 46 -3.18 0.24 20.09
C HIS A 46 -2.58 1.41 19.29
N HIS A 47 -3.46 2.18 18.66
CA HIS A 47 -3.03 3.35 17.88
C HIS A 47 -2.55 4.46 18.81
N LEU A 48 -1.56 5.23 18.38
CA LEU A 48 -0.92 6.29 19.15
C LEU A 48 -1.02 7.65 18.47
N LEU A 49 -1.22 8.69 19.27
CA LEU A 49 -1.07 10.09 18.89
C LEU A 49 0.12 10.67 19.65
N PHE A 50 0.89 11.49 18.95
CA PHE A 50 2.00 12.27 19.49
C PHE A 50 1.61 13.73 19.46
N LEU A 51 1.48 14.35 20.63
CA LEU A 51 0.90 15.67 20.81
C LEU A 51 1.93 16.66 21.36
N GLU A 52 1.91 17.88 20.84
CA GLU A 52 2.57 19.04 21.45
C GLU A 52 1.48 20.05 21.85
N GLY A 53 1.19 20.12 23.15
CA GLY A 53 -0.07 20.72 23.60
C GLY A 53 -1.27 19.96 23.03
N ASP A 54 -2.11 20.67 22.26
CA ASP A 54 -3.27 20.08 21.57
C ASP A 54 -3.02 19.79 20.09
N LYS A 55 -1.83 20.13 19.58
CA LYS A 55 -1.45 19.88 18.18
C LYS A 55 -1.00 18.43 18.01
N ILE A 56 -1.54 17.74 17.01
CA ILE A 56 -1.03 16.44 16.56
C ILE A 56 0.25 16.69 15.77
N ILE A 57 1.36 16.06 16.19
CA ILE A 57 2.66 16.09 15.50
C ILE A 57 2.84 14.82 14.67
N ALA A 58 2.35 13.68 15.19
CA ALA A 58 2.36 12.42 14.49
C ALA A 58 1.22 11.52 14.94
N VAL A 59 0.86 10.56 14.09
CA VAL A 59 0.02 9.43 14.46
C VAL A 59 0.71 8.11 14.06
N LEU A 60 0.37 7.02 14.76
CA LEU A 60 0.95 5.70 14.51
C LEU A 60 -0.15 4.64 14.67
N PRO A 61 -0.71 4.13 13.57
CA PRO A 61 -1.67 3.03 13.64
C PRO A 61 -0.94 1.74 14.02
N ALA A 62 -1.37 1.09 15.08
CA ALA A 62 -0.74 -0.13 15.59
C ALA A 62 -1.73 -1.07 16.28
N ALA A 63 -1.30 -2.29 16.54
CA ALA A 63 -1.99 -3.25 17.38
C ALA A 63 -1.00 -4.05 18.23
N GLU A 64 -1.51 -4.63 19.30
CA GLU A 64 -0.76 -5.50 20.21
C GLU A 64 -0.78 -6.94 19.68
N MET A 65 0.42 -7.53 19.54
CA MET A 65 0.63 -8.94 19.23
C MET A 65 1.45 -9.58 20.34
N GLY A 66 0.77 -10.00 21.41
CA GLY A 66 1.44 -10.39 22.65
C GLY A 66 2.15 -9.19 23.27
N THR A 67 3.46 -9.31 23.51
CA THR A 67 4.34 -8.24 24.01
C THR A 67 4.95 -7.37 22.91
N THR A 68 4.53 -7.55 21.64
CA THR A 68 5.01 -6.77 20.51
C THR A 68 3.97 -5.73 20.10
N LEU A 69 4.41 -4.49 19.88
CA LEU A 69 3.60 -3.45 19.23
C LEU A 69 3.92 -3.47 17.73
N GLU A 70 2.94 -3.82 16.90
CA GLU A 70 3.09 -3.93 15.45
C GLU A 70 2.34 -2.82 14.70
N SER A 71 3.03 -2.16 13.79
CA SER A 71 2.51 -1.13 12.91
C SER A 71 3.00 -1.36 11.47
N PRO A 72 2.11 -1.78 10.56
CA PRO A 72 0.67 -2.00 10.72
C PRO A 72 0.29 -3.42 11.15
N ILE A 73 -0.97 -3.57 11.57
CA ILE A 73 -1.72 -4.83 11.50
C ILE A 73 -2.95 -4.59 10.62
N GLY A 74 -3.29 -5.54 9.77
CA GLY A 74 -4.48 -5.45 8.92
C GLY A 74 -4.41 -4.38 7.81
N ALA A 75 -3.24 -3.84 7.54
CA ALA A 75 -2.99 -2.82 6.51
C ALA A 75 -1.64 -3.07 5.83
N SER A 76 -1.40 -2.42 4.67
CA SER A 76 -0.12 -2.58 3.98
C SER A 76 1.01 -1.78 4.61
N TYR A 77 0.70 -0.60 5.14
CA TYR A 77 1.66 0.34 5.71
C TYR A 77 1.17 0.87 7.05
N GLY A 78 2.12 1.16 7.93
CA GLY A 78 1.96 1.80 9.22
C GLY A 78 3.12 2.74 9.50
N SER A 79 3.74 2.60 10.70
CA SER A 79 4.78 3.49 11.17
C SER A 79 4.26 4.90 11.46
N PHE A 80 5.16 5.87 11.60
CA PHE A 80 4.82 7.25 11.89
C PHE A 80 4.24 7.96 10.66
N VAL A 81 3.10 8.58 10.85
CA VAL A 81 2.53 9.53 9.89
C VAL A 81 2.77 10.93 10.44
N THR A 82 3.43 11.79 9.65
CA THR A 82 3.82 13.14 10.07
C THR A 82 3.58 14.15 8.95
N GLU A 83 3.46 15.43 9.30
CA GLU A 83 3.75 16.53 8.38
C GLU A 83 5.25 16.48 7.98
N ASP A 84 5.72 17.38 7.11
CA ASP A 84 7.16 17.58 6.91
C ASP A 84 7.74 18.20 8.19
N ILE A 85 8.52 17.42 8.94
CA ILE A 85 9.06 17.82 10.25
C ILE A 85 10.59 17.90 10.21
N PRO A 86 11.19 18.84 10.95
CA PRO A 86 12.64 18.91 11.09
C PRO A 86 13.25 17.64 11.68
N PHE A 87 14.52 17.36 11.34
CA PHE A 87 15.22 16.19 11.84
C PHE A 87 15.25 16.09 13.38
N ALA A 88 15.47 17.21 14.09
CA ALA A 88 15.42 17.22 15.56
C ALA A 88 14.07 16.73 16.10
N LYS A 89 12.96 17.10 15.46
CA LYS A 89 11.62 16.64 15.84
C LYS A 89 11.43 15.14 15.55
N SER A 90 12.06 14.62 14.52
CA SER A 90 12.07 13.17 14.23
C SER A 90 12.78 12.38 15.34
N LEU A 91 13.87 12.90 15.90
CA LEU A 91 14.55 12.29 17.05
C LEU A 91 13.67 12.32 18.30
N GLU A 92 13.07 13.47 18.63
CA GLU A 92 12.15 13.61 19.77
C GLU A 92 10.97 12.61 19.65
N LEU A 93 10.42 12.42 18.43
CA LEU A 93 9.32 11.51 18.14
C LEU A 93 9.71 10.06 18.42
N VAL A 94 10.89 9.62 17.94
CA VAL A 94 11.39 8.26 18.14
C VAL A 94 11.77 8.02 19.62
N ASP A 95 12.26 9.03 20.32
CA ASP A 95 12.57 8.97 21.75
C ASP A 95 11.28 8.79 22.57
N ALA A 96 10.27 9.64 22.34
CA ALA A 96 8.98 9.57 23.02
C ALA A 96 8.27 8.22 22.77
N PHE A 97 8.34 7.70 21.53
CA PHE A 97 7.82 6.38 21.20
C PHE A 97 8.54 5.25 21.95
N SER A 98 9.86 5.32 22.01
CA SER A 98 10.68 4.30 22.68
C SER A 98 10.44 4.29 24.20
N GLU A 99 10.26 5.47 24.80
CA GLU A 99 9.91 5.60 26.23
C GLU A 99 8.50 5.04 26.51
N TYR A 100 7.52 5.44 25.70
CA TYR A 100 6.16 4.91 25.79
C TYR A 100 6.13 3.38 25.71
N CYS A 101 6.90 2.78 24.77
CA CYS A 101 6.95 1.32 24.67
C CYS A 101 7.50 0.65 25.93
N ARG A 102 8.53 1.24 26.58
CA ARG A 102 9.08 0.73 27.85
C ARG A 102 8.07 0.87 29.00
N GLU A 103 7.43 2.03 29.11
CA GLU A 103 6.41 2.28 30.15
C GLU A 103 5.21 1.34 30.04
N GLN A 104 4.80 1.03 28.78
CA GLN A 104 3.73 0.07 28.50
C GLN A 104 4.19 -1.40 28.49
N GLN A 105 5.46 -1.65 28.84
CA GLN A 105 6.07 -2.99 28.93
C GLN A 105 6.04 -3.79 27.61
N PHE A 106 6.08 -3.09 26.47
CA PHE A 106 6.32 -3.78 25.20
C PHE A 106 7.78 -4.24 25.13
N GLU A 107 7.98 -5.51 24.85
CA GLU A 107 9.32 -6.07 24.66
C GLU A 107 9.90 -5.70 23.30
N ARG A 108 9.01 -5.46 22.32
CA ARG A 108 9.43 -5.21 20.93
C ARG A 108 8.43 -4.30 20.20
N ALA A 109 8.94 -3.53 19.24
CA ALA A 109 8.12 -2.87 18.24
C ALA A 109 8.57 -3.29 16.82
N LEU A 110 7.59 -3.39 15.91
CA LEU A 110 7.78 -3.57 14.47
C LEU A 110 7.06 -2.45 13.74
N LEU A 111 7.79 -1.74 12.86
CA LEU A 111 7.27 -0.58 12.13
C LEU A 111 7.51 -0.76 10.63
N THR A 112 6.44 -0.90 9.83
CA THR A 112 6.55 -0.97 8.36
C THR A 112 6.04 0.30 7.73
N ALA A 113 6.96 1.18 7.36
CA ALA A 113 6.64 2.44 6.71
C ALA A 113 6.23 2.25 5.23
N PRO A 114 5.40 3.15 4.66
CA PRO A 114 5.23 3.22 3.23
C PRO A 114 6.57 3.60 2.56
N PRO A 115 6.84 3.11 1.34
CA PRO A 115 7.99 3.55 0.55
C PRO A 115 8.00 5.07 0.32
N PHE A 116 9.18 5.66 0.07
CA PHE A 116 9.36 7.10 -0.10
C PHE A 116 8.46 7.73 -1.19
N ILE A 117 8.02 6.96 -2.18
CA ILE A 117 7.14 7.45 -3.26
C ILE A 117 5.77 7.92 -2.76
N TYR A 118 5.37 7.54 -1.54
CA TYR A 118 4.12 7.95 -0.90
C TYR A 118 4.25 9.30 -0.17
N GLN A 119 5.45 9.87 -0.11
CA GLN A 119 5.70 11.16 0.50
C GLN A 119 5.47 12.30 -0.51
N ASP A 120 4.87 13.38 -0.08
CA ASP A 120 4.77 14.61 -0.89
C ASP A 120 6.14 15.29 -0.99
N MET A 121 6.77 15.58 0.14
CA MET A 121 8.17 15.99 0.24
C MET A 121 9.00 14.79 0.66
N ILE A 122 9.93 14.36 -0.20
CA ILE A 122 10.79 13.20 0.08
C ILE A 122 11.73 13.54 1.25
N SER A 123 11.55 12.80 2.35
CA SER A 123 12.37 12.92 3.56
C SER A 123 12.57 11.55 4.20
N GLN A 124 13.80 11.23 4.56
CA GLN A 124 14.15 10.01 5.30
C GLN A 124 14.58 10.32 6.74
N ASN A 125 14.14 11.47 7.27
CA ASN A 125 14.45 11.88 8.64
C ASN A 125 14.00 10.85 9.68
N ILE A 126 12.80 10.31 9.54
CA ILE A 126 12.26 9.29 10.45
C ILE A 126 13.05 7.98 10.34
N ASP A 127 13.35 7.52 9.11
CA ASP A 127 14.13 6.29 8.89
C ASP A 127 15.51 6.40 9.54
N TYR A 128 16.17 7.52 9.34
CA TYR A 128 17.48 7.77 9.95
C TYR A 128 17.39 7.88 11.47
N ALA A 129 16.37 8.59 12.00
CA ALA A 129 16.17 8.73 13.45
C ALA A 129 15.91 7.36 14.10
N LEU A 130 15.11 6.50 13.48
CA LEU A 130 14.89 5.12 13.92
C LEU A 130 16.21 4.35 13.97
N ALA A 131 16.97 4.34 12.87
CA ALA A 131 18.25 3.64 12.81
C ALA A 131 19.26 4.19 13.86
N TYR A 132 19.36 5.52 13.99
CA TYR A 132 20.23 6.17 14.97
C TYR A 132 19.85 5.83 16.42
N ARG A 133 18.57 5.62 16.71
CA ARG A 133 18.05 5.19 18.01
C ARG A 133 18.03 3.68 18.20
N GLY A 134 18.74 2.93 17.35
CA GLY A 134 18.98 1.50 17.48
C GLY A 134 17.82 0.62 17.02
N PHE A 135 16.93 1.12 16.17
CA PHE A 135 16.06 0.25 15.40
C PHE A 135 16.86 -0.39 14.27
N ALA A 136 16.83 -1.71 14.17
CA ALA A 136 17.42 -2.44 13.08
C ALA A 136 16.37 -2.76 12.01
N TYR A 137 16.84 -3.14 10.83
CA TYR A 137 15.95 -3.67 9.80
C TYR A 137 15.60 -5.13 10.10
N ASP A 138 14.29 -5.42 10.21
CA ASP A 138 13.80 -6.79 10.28
C ASP A 138 13.82 -7.42 8.88
N LYS A 139 13.26 -6.70 7.91
CA LYS A 139 13.24 -7.10 6.50
C LYS A 139 13.06 -5.89 5.59
N HIS A 140 13.62 -6.02 4.40
CA HIS A 140 13.40 -5.12 3.28
C HIS A 140 12.68 -5.88 2.17
N TYR A 141 11.46 -5.54 1.87
CA TYR A 141 10.82 -6.04 0.67
C TYR A 141 11.11 -5.09 -0.49
N ILE A 142 11.20 -5.65 -1.69
CA ILE A 142 11.25 -4.85 -2.91
C ILE A 142 9.84 -4.75 -3.49
N SER A 143 9.31 -3.53 -3.58
CA SER A 143 8.13 -3.20 -4.38
C SER A 143 8.56 -2.68 -5.75
N HIS A 144 7.63 -2.60 -6.69
CA HIS A 144 7.92 -2.03 -8.01
C HIS A 144 6.89 -0.96 -8.34
N ALA A 145 7.38 0.21 -8.75
CA ALA A 145 6.52 1.33 -9.12
C ALA A 145 6.91 1.94 -10.47
N ILE A 146 5.91 2.43 -11.18
CA ILE A 146 6.03 3.16 -12.42
C ILE A 146 5.96 4.64 -12.09
N ARG A 147 7.02 5.40 -12.41
CA ARG A 147 6.98 6.85 -12.32
C ARG A 147 6.24 7.41 -13.53
N LEU A 148 5.19 8.15 -13.26
CA LEU A 148 4.41 8.83 -14.29
C LEU A 148 5.02 10.21 -14.63
N ASN A 149 4.78 10.66 -15.83
CA ASN A 149 5.09 11.99 -16.32
C ASN A 149 4.13 12.33 -17.47
N ASP A 150 4.27 13.50 -18.06
CA ASP A 150 3.35 14.03 -19.10
C ASP A 150 3.58 13.42 -20.50
N THR A 151 4.43 12.41 -20.64
CA THR A 151 4.67 11.75 -21.93
C THR A 151 3.80 10.51 -22.10
N ASP A 152 3.68 10.01 -23.33
CA ASP A 152 3.08 8.71 -23.59
C ASP A 152 3.89 7.60 -22.87
N MET A 153 3.30 7.05 -21.82
CA MET A 153 3.96 6.04 -20.97
C MET A 153 4.16 4.72 -21.71
N VAL A 154 3.36 4.41 -22.73
CA VAL A 154 3.50 3.18 -23.53
C VAL A 154 4.84 3.16 -24.22
N GLU A 155 5.30 4.30 -24.74
CA GLU A 155 6.60 4.40 -25.42
C GLU A 155 7.79 4.14 -24.48
N ARG A 156 7.59 4.24 -23.17
CA ARG A 156 8.60 3.93 -22.15
C ARG A 156 8.59 2.47 -21.70
N PHE A 157 7.56 1.71 -22.09
CA PHE A 157 7.50 0.29 -21.79
C PHE A 157 8.48 -0.51 -22.66
N GLN A 158 8.87 -1.68 -22.18
CA GLN A 158 9.70 -2.57 -23.01
C GLN A 158 8.95 -3.01 -24.27
N SER A 159 9.69 -3.30 -25.33
CA SER A 159 9.16 -3.64 -26.67
C SER A 159 8.08 -4.73 -26.65
N THR A 160 8.21 -5.73 -25.76
CA THR A 160 7.21 -6.80 -25.62
C THR A 160 5.88 -6.26 -25.11
N ALA A 161 5.87 -5.41 -24.07
CA ALA A 161 4.63 -4.83 -23.54
C ALA A 161 4.00 -3.89 -24.56
N ARG A 162 4.80 -3.01 -25.18
CA ARG A 162 4.34 -2.11 -26.26
C ARG A 162 3.65 -2.89 -27.38
N ARG A 163 4.28 -3.94 -27.87
CA ARG A 163 3.73 -4.77 -28.96
C ARG A 163 2.35 -5.33 -28.62
N TYR A 164 2.16 -5.83 -27.40
CA TYR A 164 0.85 -6.37 -26.98
C TYR A 164 -0.20 -5.27 -26.84
N ILE A 165 0.16 -4.12 -26.29
CA ILE A 165 -0.74 -2.97 -26.16
C ILE A 165 -1.12 -2.44 -27.56
N HIS A 166 -0.16 -2.19 -28.45
CA HIS A 166 -0.45 -1.71 -29.80
C HIS A 166 -1.27 -2.71 -30.62
N LYS A 167 -1.02 -4.02 -30.43
CA LYS A 167 -1.87 -5.07 -31.04
C LYS A 167 -3.31 -4.94 -30.55
N HIS A 168 -3.50 -4.80 -29.24
CA HIS A 168 -4.84 -4.62 -28.66
C HIS A 168 -5.52 -3.36 -29.18
N LEU A 169 -4.85 -2.21 -29.18
CA LEU A 169 -5.41 -0.94 -29.65
C LEU A 169 -5.86 -0.99 -31.11
N ARG A 170 -5.17 -1.77 -31.94
CA ARG A 170 -5.51 -2.00 -33.35
C ARG A 170 -6.65 -2.99 -33.52
N GLU A 171 -6.60 -4.13 -32.84
CA GLU A 171 -7.51 -5.25 -33.07
C GLU A 171 -8.79 -5.18 -32.22
N ARG A 172 -8.75 -4.46 -31.08
CA ARG A 172 -9.88 -4.26 -30.14
C ARG A 172 -10.57 -5.56 -29.72
N THR A 173 -9.78 -6.65 -29.57
CA THR A 173 -10.29 -7.97 -29.19
C THR A 173 -10.76 -8.08 -27.74
N LEU A 174 -10.34 -7.13 -26.90
CA LEU A 174 -10.73 -7.00 -25.50
C LEU A 174 -11.38 -5.63 -25.29
N SER A 175 -12.21 -5.50 -24.29
CA SER A 175 -12.64 -4.20 -23.74
C SER A 175 -12.17 -4.05 -22.32
N VAL A 176 -11.83 -2.83 -21.93
CA VAL A 176 -11.51 -2.46 -20.54
C VAL A 176 -12.44 -1.35 -20.10
N GLU A 177 -13.01 -1.49 -18.93
CA GLU A 177 -13.91 -0.48 -18.36
C GLU A 177 -13.64 -0.30 -16.88
N GLN A 178 -13.84 0.90 -16.35
CA GLN A 178 -14.03 1.09 -14.91
C GLN A 178 -15.39 0.52 -14.53
N SER A 179 -15.47 -0.19 -13.41
CA SER A 179 -16.64 -0.94 -13.02
C SER A 179 -16.78 -0.98 -11.50
N ASP A 180 -18.01 -1.11 -11.05
CA ASP A 180 -18.33 -1.39 -9.64
C ASP A 180 -18.78 -2.87 -9.45
N ASP A 181 -18.63 -3.70 -10.48
CA ASP A 181 -19.03 -5.12 -10.45
C ASP A 181 -17.94 -5.99 -9.78
N TYR A 182 -17.85 -5.87 -8.45
CA TYR A 182 -16.94 -6.67 -7.61
C TYR A 182 -17.31 -8.15 -7.63
N GLU A 183 -18.59 -8.48 -7.83
CA GLU A 183 -19.10 -9.84 -7.95
C GLU A 183 -18.56 -10.54 -9.21
N ALA A 184 -18.41 -9.81 -10.31
CA ALA A 184 -17.77 -10.35 -11.52
C ALA A 184 -16.24 -10.46 -11.37
N PHE A 185 -15.61 -9.57 -10.63
CA PHE A 185 -14.17 -9.59 -10.40
C PHE A 185 -13.71 -10.67 -9.40
N TYR A 186 -14.47 -10.88 -8.33
CA TYR A 186 -14.03 -11.71 -7.20
C TYR A 186 -13.79 -13.19 -7.58
N PRO A 187 -14.58 -13.84 -8.45
CA PRO A 187 -14.26 -15.19 -8.96
C PRO A 187 -12.94 -15.26 -9.71
N ILE A 188 -12.56 -14.20 -10.45
CA ILE A 188 -11.27 -14.12 -11.14
C ILE A 188 -10.13 -14.07 -10.11
N LEU A 189 -10.29 -13.24 -9.09
CA LEU A 189 -9.35 -13.13 -7.98
C LEU A 189 -9.17 -14.47 -7.26
N LEU A 190 -10.26 -15.17 -6.92
CA LEU A 190 -10.22 -16.48 -6.26
C LEU A 190 -9.47 -17.51 -7.09
N LYS A 191 -9.82 -17.66 -8.38
CA LYS A 191 -9.18 -18.64 -9.28
C LYS A 191 -7.69 -18.34 -9.46
N ASN A 192 -7.34 -17.05 -9.62
CA ASN A 192 -5.95 -16.64 -9.75
C ASN A 192 -5.14 -16.96 -8.48
N LYS A 193 -5.65 -16.61 -7.31
CA LYS A 193 -5.00 -16.88 -6.02
C LYS A 193 -4.89 -18.37 -5.72
N ALA A 194 -5.92 -19.16 -6.00
CA ALA A 194 -5.93 -20.61 -5.83
C ALA A 194 -4.80 -21.30 -6.63
N ARG A 195 -4.54 -20.84 -7.87
CA ARG A 195 -3.42 -21.36 -8.68
C ARG A 195 -2.06 -21.18 -7.98
N HIS A 196 -1.91 -20.16 -7.18
CA HIS A 196 -0.70 -19.90 -6.39
C HIS A 196 -0.75 -20.52 -4.99
N GLY A 197 -1.81 -21.27 -4.65
CA GLY A 197 -1.99 -21.93 -3.35
C GLY A 197 -2.18 -20.97 -2.19
N VAL A 198 -2.73 -19.77 -2.46
CA VAL A 198 -3.00 -18.74 -1.45
C VAL A 198 -4.44 -18.23 -1.57
N LYS A 199 -4.95 -17.65 -0.48
CA LYS A 199 -6.25 -16.97 -0.46
C LYS A 199 -6.07 -15.47 -0.72
N PRO A 200 -7.10 -14.78 -1.24
CA PRO A 200 -7.11 -13.32 -1.23
C PRO A 200 -6.98 -12.76 0.18
N THR A 201 -6.40 -11.56 0.30
CA THR A 201 -6.31 -10.81 1.58
C THR A 201 -7.68 -10.39 2.08
N HIS A 202 -8.61 -10.08 1.16
CA HIS A 202 -9.96 -9.61 1.46
C HIS A 202 -11.00 -10.61 0.96
N THR A 203 -12.10 -10.77 1.68
CA THR A 203 -13.33 -11.39 1.19
C THR A 203 -14.07 -10.42 0.28
N LEU A 204 -15.07 -10.90 -0.47
CA LEU A 204 -15.94 -10.02 -1.26
C LEU A 204 -16.66 -9.01 -0.37
N GLU A 205 -17.19 -9.46 0.76
CA GLU A 205 -17.87 -8.59 1.73
C GLU A 205 -16.94 -7.48 2.27
N GLU A 206 -15.68 -7.81 2.59
CA GLU A 206 -14.69 -6.83 3.02
C GLU A 206 -14.38 -5.80 1.92
N LEU A 207 -14.30 -6.23 0.64
CA LEU A 207 -14.09 -5.31 -0.48
C LEU A 207 -15.29 -4.38 -0.68
N LEU A 208 -16.51 -4.90 -0.61
CA LEU A 208 -17.73 -4.10 -0.72
C LEU A 208 -17.85 -3.10 0.45
N LYS A 209 -17.49 -3.52 1.67
CA LYS A 209 -17.45 -2.63 2.84
C LYS A 209 -16.41 -1.52 2.68
N LEU A 210 -15.20 -1.85 2.22
CA LEU A 210 -14.16 -0.85 1.91
C LEU A 210 -14.66 0.18 0.89
N ARG A 211 -15.28 -0.29 -0.20
CA ARG A 211 -15.87 0.55 -1.24
C ARG A 211 -16.97 1.48 -0.67
N ALA A 212 -17.78 0.97 0.25
CA ALA A 212 -18.84 1.77 0.89
C ALA A 212 -18.26 2.82 1.87
N LEU A 213 -17.23 2.48 2.64
CA LEU A 213 -16.59 3.38 3.60
C LEU A 213 -15.80 4.51 2.92
N LEU A 214 -15.15 4.21 1.79
CA LEU A 214 -14.22 5.10 1.10
C LEU A 214 -14.44 5.02 -0.43
N PRO A 215 -15.58 5.50 -0.95
CA PRO A 215 -16.00 5.26 -2.34
C PRO A 215 -15.01 5.74 -3.39
N ASP A 216 -14.27 6.81 -3.14
CA ASP A 216 -13.33 7.42 -4.08
C ASP A 216 -11.91 6.82 -3.99
N ARG A 217 -11.72 5.80 -3.15
CA ARG A 217 -10.40 5.21 -2.89
C ARG A 217 -10.18 3.85 -3.56
N PHE A 218 -11.20 3.31 -4.22
CA PHE A 218 -11.13 1.97 -4.82
C PHE A 218 -11.66 2.03 -6.25
N VAL A 219 -10.77 1.81 -7.22
CA VAL A 219 -11.10 1.83 -8.66
C VAL A 219 -10.86 0.46 -9.24
N LEU A 220 -11.93 -0.17 -9.71
CA LEU A 220 -11.87 -1.47 -10.34
C LEU A 220 -11.87 -1.30 -11.86
N PHE A 221 -10.91 -1.93 -12.54
CA PHE A 221 -10.88 -2.09 -13.98
C PHE A 221 -11.18 -3.54 -14.33
N LEU A 222 -12.20 -3.78 -15.16
CA LEU A 222 -12.52 -5.09 -15.69
C LEU A 222 -12.11 -5.21 -17.15
N VAL A 223 -11.45 -6.31 -17.49
CA VAL A 223 -11.15 -6.69 -18.86
C VAL A 223 -12.14 -7.75 -19.30
N LYS A 224 -12.83 -7.50 -20.41
CA LYS A 224 -13.81 -8.42 -20.98
C LYS A 224 -13.38 -8.89 -22.37
N LYS A 225 -13.67 -10.16 -22.66
CA LYS A 225 -13.66 -10.77 -23.99
C LYS A 225 -15.06 -11.29 -24.29
N ASP A 226 -15.62 -10.86 -25.41
CA ASP A 226 -16.98 -11.25 -25.81
C ASP A 226 -18.00 -11.05 -24.66
N ARG A 227 -17.94 -9.89 -23.99
CA ARG A 227 -18.72 -9.49 -22.80
C ARG A 227 -18.40 -10.26 -21.50
N LYS A 228 -17.59 -11.32 -21.55
CA LYS A 228 -17.21 -12.11 -20.37
C LYS A 228 -16.03 -11.47 -19.66
N PRO A 229 -16.11 -11.17 -18.35
CA PRO A 229 -14.96 -10.75 -17.55
C PRO A 229 -13.89 -11.85 -17.49
N ILE A 230 -12.65 -11.51 -17.86
CA ILE A 230 -11.53 -12.47 -17.94
C ILE A 230 -10.31 -12.03 -17.12
N ALA A 231 -10.24 -10.75 -16.78
CA ALA A 231 -9.17 -10.18 -15.97
C ALA A 231 -9.64 -8.88 -15.32
N GLY A 232 -8.86 -8.35 -14.40
CA GLY A 232 -9.12 -7.05 -13.83
C GLY A 232 -7.99 -6.58 -12.92
N SER A 233 -8.01 -5.30 -12.62
CA SER A 233 -7.13 -4.65 -11.65
C SER A 233 -7.96 -3.85 -10.66
N LEU A 234 -7.81 -4.12 -9.36
CA LEU A 234 -8.35 -3.29 -8.30
C LEU A 234 -7.26 -2.38 -7.78
N VAL A 235 -7.43 -1.09 -8.02
CA VAL A 235 -6.51 -0.02 -7.66
C VAL A 235 -6.98 0.64 -6.38
N PHE A 236 -6.07 0.79 -5.42
CA PHE A 236 -6.28 1.55 -4.20
C PHE A 236 -5.64 2.93 -4.37
N VAL A 237 -6.44 3.98 -4.29
CA VAL A 237 -5.97 5.37 -4.26
C VAL A 237 -5.40 5.66 -2.87
N CYS A 238 -4.10 5.44 -2.72
CA CYS A 238 -3.46 5.50 -1.40
C CYS A 238 -3.39 6.92 -0.84
N ASN A 239 -2.99 7.86 -1.68
CA ASN A 239 -2.99 9.31 -1.41
C ASN A 239 -2.96 10.08 -2.74
N SER A 240 -2.66 11.37 -2.72
CA SER A 240 -2.56 12.21 -3.94
C SER A 240 -1.40 11.85 -4.86
N GLN A 241 -0.40 11.09 -4.37
CA GLN A 241 0.82 10.76 -5.12
C GLN A 241 0.75 9.39 -5.80
N VAL A 242 0.07 8.41 -5.17
CA VAL A 242 0.21 6.99 -5.52
C VAL A 242 -1.12 6.29 -5.69
N ALA A 243 -1.30 5.70 -6.86
CA ALA A 243 -2.29 4.67 -7.15
C ALA A 243 -1.63 3.29 -7.03
N LEU A 244 -2.11 2.43 -6.14
CA LEU A 244 -1.58 1.09 -5.89
C LEU A 244 -2.43 0.03 -6.59
N CYS A 245 -1.88 -0.69 -7.57
CA CYS A 245 -2.50 -1.90 -8.11
C CYS A 245 -2.46 -3.02 -7.06
N PHE A 246 -3.46 -3.05 -6.18
CA PHE A 246 -3.49 -4.01 -5.08
C PHE A 246 -3.75 -5.44 -5.56
N TYR A 247 -4.69 -5.59 -6.49
CA TYR A 247 -4.94 -6.83 -7.20
C TYR A 247 -4.82 -6.60 -8.71
N ASN A 248 -4.13 -7.50 -9.39
CA ASN A 248 -3.96 -7.49 -10.83
C ASN A 248 -4.04 -8.95 -11.31
N MET A 249 -5.23 -9.40 -11.71
CA MET A 249 -5.62 -10.80 -11.81
C MET A 249 -6.19 -11.14 -13.17
N LEU A 250 -5.97 -12.39 -13.60
CA LEU A 250 -6.54 -12.94 -14.84
C LEU A 250 -7.02 -14.39 -14.66
N LEU A 251 -7.89 -14.79 -15.54
CA LEU A 251 -8.17 -16.20 -15.79
C LEU A 251 -7.12 -16.73 -16.77
N TYR A 252 -6.31 -17.68 -16.36
CA TYR A 252 -5.16 -18.16 -17.15
C TYR A 252 -5.53 -18.82 -18.47
N GLU A 253 -6.73 -19.33 -18.60
CA GLU A 253 -7.28 -19.84 -19.87
C GLU A 253 -7.40 -18.75 -20.96
N TYR A 254 -7.24 -17.46 -20.57
CA TYR A 254 -7.23 -16.30 -21.47
C TYR A 254 -5.86 -15.61 -21.57
N GLU A 255 -4.80 -16.23 -21.03
CA GLU A 255 -3.44 -15.61 -20.99
C GLU A 255 -2.92 -15.25 -22.38
N GLN A 256 -3.26 -16.01 -23.45
CA GLN A 256 -2.86 -15.74 -24.82
C GLN A 256 -3.33 -14.38 -25.37
N TYR A 257 -4.35 -13.78 -24.77
CA TYR A 257 -4.84 -12.44 -25.11
C TYR A 257 -4.07 -11.32 -24.41
N ASN A 258 -3.14 -11.64 -23.51
CA ASN A 258 -2.35 -10.71 -22.72
C ASN A 258 -3.19 -9.65 -21.95
N PRO A 259 -4.27 -10.03 -21.25
CA PRO A 259 -5.21 -9.07 -20.67
C PRO A 259 -4.57 -8.17 -19.61
N ILE A 260 -3.52 -8.64 -18.90
CA ILE A 260 -2.81 -7.82 -17.90
C ILE A 260 -2.05 -6.67 -18.57
N HIS A 261 -1.49 -6.85 -19.78
CA HIS A 261 -0.86 -5.75 -20.48
C HIS A 261 -1.88 -4.66 -20.87
N VAL A 262 -3.08 -5.09 -21.21
CA VAL A 262 -4.18 -4.19 -21.60
C VAL A 262 -4.70 -3.42 -20.39
N VAL A 263 -4.97 -4.09 -19.26
CA VAL A 263 -5.45 -3.39 -18.06
C VAL A 263 -4.38 -2.47 -17.46
N MET A 264 -3.11 -2.85 -17.51
CA MET A 264 -2.01 -1.99 -17.04
C MET A 264 -1.89 -0.71 -17.88
N HIS A 265 -2.12 -0.79 -19.19
CA HIS A 265 -2.20 0.39 -20.04
C HIS A 265 -3.29 1.35 -19.55
N GLU A 266 -4.51 0.84 -19.32
CA GLU A 266 -5.64 1.66 -18.87
C GLU A 266 -5.42 2.22 -17.46
N VAL A 267 -4.86 1.43 -16.54
CA VAL A 267 -4.54 1.91 -15.18
C VAL A 267 -3.50 3.04 -15.23
N VAL A 268 -2.44 2.90 -16.04
CA VAL A 268 -1.39 3.92 -16.17
C VAL A 268 -1.95 5.20 -16.80
N ARG A 269 -2.76 5.08 -17.86
CA ARG A 269 -3.44 6.20 -18.52
C ARG A 269 -4.37 6.93 -17.53
N TRP A 270 -5.23 6.19 -16.84
CA TRP A 270 -6.13 6.74 -15.84
C TRP A 270 -5.35 7.46 -14.71
N ALA A 271 -4.27 6.85 -14.24
CA ALA A 271 -3.47 7.46 -13.17
C ALA A 271 -2.81 8.78 -13.62
N GLN A 272 -2.33 8.85 -14.88
CA GLN A 272 -1.82 10.11 -15.46
C GLN A 272 -2.93 11.18 -15.56
N GLU A 273 -4.09 10.81 -16.11
CA GLU A 273 -5.24 11.72 -16.28
C GLU A 273 -5.76 12.27 -14.95
N ASN A 274 -5.56 11.51 -13.83
CA ASN A 274 -5.94 11.92 -12.47
C ASN A 274 -4.77 12.53 -11.67
N GLY A 275 -3.63 12.84 -12.30
CA GLY A 275 -2.55 13.61 -11.69
C GLY A 275 -1.67 12.83 -10.71
N PHE A 276 -1.73 11.48 -10.68
CA PHE A 276 -0.83 10.69 -9.84
C PHE A 276 0.61 10.79 -10.35
N ARG A 277 1.56 10.74 -9.43
CA ARG A 277 2.99 10.69 -9.75
C ARG A 277 3.50 9.25 -9.95
N TRP A 278 2.83 8.27 -9.35
CA TRP A 278 3.26 6.88 -9.33
C TRP A 278 2.10 5.89 -9.44
N VAL A 279 2.35 4.82 -10.17
CA VAL A 279 1.56 3.59 -10.05
C VAL A 279 2.43 2.55 -9.35
N ASP A 280 2.12 2.22 -8.10
CA ASP A 280 2.76 1.12 -7.36
C ASP A 280 2.10 -0.20 -7.78
N ILE A 281 2.88 -1.17 -8.20
CA ILE A 281 2.41 -2.52 -8.58
C ILE A 281 2.79 -3.57 -7.55
N GLY A 282 3.07 -3.14 -6.35
CA GLY A 282 3.24 -3.95 -5.14
C GLY A 282 4.55 -4.71 -5.04
N VAL A 283 4.66 -5.49 -3.98
CA VAL A 283 5.86 -6.26 -3.62
C VAL A 283 6.14 -7.40 -4.60
N SER A 284 7.41 -7.80 -4.66
CA SER A 284 7.93 -8.79 -5.62
C SER A 284 8.81 -9.86 -4.95
N GLN A 285 8.42 -10.27 -3.73
CA GLN A 285 9.04 -11.41 -3.04
C GLN A 285 8.39 -12.74 -3.40
N ASP A 286 9.19 -13.80 -3.32
CA ASP A 286 8.68 -15.16 -3.29
C ASP A 286 8.19 -15.50 -1.87
N THR A 287 6.88 -15.40 -1.67
CA THR A 287 6.25 -15.64 -0.35
C THR A 287 6.31 -17.10 0.12
N LYS A 288 6.77 -18.03 -0.74
CA LYS A 288 6.94 -19.45 -0.41
C LYS A 288 8.39 -19.81 -0.05
N ALA A 289 9.33 -18.92 -0.26
CA ALA A 289 10.72 -19.16 0.06
C ALA A 289 10.98 -19.08 1.58
N ASN A 290 11.90 -19.89 2.07
CA ASN A 290 12.30 -19.86 3.49
C ASN A 290 12.87 -18.50 3.90
N ASN A 291 13.65 -17.87 3.02
CA ASN A 291 14.07 -16.48 3.22
C ASN A 291 12.97 -15.53 2.73
N PRO A 292 12.32 -14.76 3.61
CA PRO A 292 11.22 -13.85 3.23
C PRO A 292 11.66 -12.73 2.28
N MET A 293 12.96 -12.48 2.14
CA MET A 293 13.52 -11.49 1.22
C MET A 293 13.82 -12.05 -0.17
N THR A 294 13.59 -13.35 -0.42
CA THR A 294 13.83 -13.96 -1.74
C THR A 294 13.06 -13.25 -2.83
N PRO A 295 13.70 -12.71 -3.89
CA PRO A 295 13.02 -12.01 -4.95
C PRO A 295 12.31 -12.99 -5.90
N ALA A 296 11.07 -12.68 -6.27
CA ALA A 296 10.33 -13.39 -7.32
C ALA A 296 10.76 -12.90 -8.71
N LEU A 297 11.89 -13.40 -9.23
CA LEU A 297 12.52 -12.87 -10.46
C LEU A 297 11.58 -12.85 -11.68
N GLY A 298 10.70 -13.84 -11.82
CA GLY A 298 9.70 -13.87 -12.90
C GLY A 298 8.72 -12.71 -12.82
N LEU A 299 8.24 -12.43 -11.59
CA LEU A 299 7.34 -11.32 -11.32
C LEU A 299 8.04 -9.96 -11.51
N ILE A 300 9.30 -9.84 -11.07
CA ILE A 300 10.12 -8.64 -11.27
C ILE A 300 10.27 -8.34 -12.77
N LYS A 301 10.73 -9.32 -13.54
CA LYS A 301 10.86 -9.19 -15.01
C LYS A 301 9.55 -8.80 -15.69
N PHE A 302 8.42 -9.32 -15.20
CA PHE A 302 7.11 -8.95 -15.72
C PHE A 302 6.78 -7.47 -15.43
N LYS A 303 7.00 -7.00 -14.20
CA LYS A 303 6.75 -5.62 -13.78
C LYS A 303 7.66 -4.62 -14.51
N GLU A 304 8.92 -4.97 -14.70
CA GLU A 304 9.90 -4.15 -15.45
C GLU A 304 9.51 -3.93 -16.91
N LYS A 305 8.66 -4.79 -17.52
CA LYS A 305 8.13 -4.56 -18.87
C LYS A 305 7.32 -3.27 -18.98
N PHE A 306 6.70 -2.81 -17.87
CA PHE A 306 5.95 -1.58 -17.76
C PHE A 306 6.80 -0.39 -17.29
N ASN A 307 8.12 -0.47 -17.43
CA ASN A 307 9.08 0.53 -16.93
C ASN A 307 9.03 0.73 -15.41
N ALA A 308 8.52 -0.23 -14.66
CA ALA A 308 8.56 -0.21 -13.19
C ALA A 308 9.99 -0.35 -12.68
N ARG A 309 10.29 0.28 -11.55
CA ARG A 309 11.58 0.20 -10.85
C ARG A 309 11.39 -0.25 -9.43
N GLY A 310 12.40 -0.95 -8.92
CA GLY A 310 12.41 -1.42 -7.54
C GLY A 310 12.50 -0.28 -6.55
N ILE A 311 11.66 -0.33 -5.52
CA ILE A 311 11.67 0.56 -4.37
C ILE A 311 11.63 -0.27 -3.09
N LEU A 312 12.32 0.17 -2.05
CA LEU A 312 12.33 -0.57 -0.78
C LEU A 312 11.06 -0.28 0.04
N ARG A 313 10.54 -1.35 0.62
CA ARG A 313 9.54 -1.34 1.68
C ARG A 313 10.20 -1.94 2.92
N SER A 314 10.56 -1.07 3.84
CA SER A 314 11.36 -1.43 5.01
C SER A 314 10.49 -1.70 6.23
N THR A 315 10.83 -2.74 6.98
CA THR A 315 10.31 -2.98 8.32
C THR A 315 11.44 -2.81 9.31
N PHE A 316 11.26 -1.87 10.22
CA PHE A 316 12.16 -1.65 11.35
C PHE A 316 11.67 -2.42 12.57
N TYR A 317 12.62 -2.89 13.38
CA TYR A 317 12.29 -3.44 14.68
C TYR A 317 13.26 -2.97 15.76
N LYS A 318 12.77 -2.93 17.00
CA LYS A 318 13.59 -2.68 18.17
C LYS A 318 13.11 -3.54 19.33
N ARG A 319 14.05 -4.05 20.14
CA ARG A 319 13.78 -4.62 21.46
C ARG A 319 14.03 -3.54 22.50
N PHE A 320 13.21 -3.50 23.55
CA PHE A 320 13.24 -2.48 24.61
C PHE A 320 13.80 -3.04 25.94
N LEU A 321 14.19 -4.29 25.96
CA LEU A 321 14.83 -4.95 27.12
C LEU A 321 16.36 -4.86 27.02
#